data_88bee8ca7c0efc2a447fe2c41291c359
#
_entry.id   88bee8ca7c0efc2a447fe2c41291c359
#
_cell.length_a   1.000
_cell.length_b   1.000
_cell.length_c   1.000
_cell.angle_alpha   90.00
_cell.angle_beta   90.00
_cell.angle_gamma   90.00
#
_symmetry.space_group_name_H-M   'P 1'
#
loop_
_entity.id
_entity.type
_entity.pdbx_description
1 polymer ?
#
loop_
_entity_poly.entity_id
_entity_poly.type
_entity_poly.pdbx_seq_one_letter_code
_entity_poly.pdbx_strand_id
1 'polypeptide(L)'
;MLGTYYYHEIIRKTIIGFGTLFNDIFIKHEKADDTTLDQTKVGLAYGPQQKFFAKIREQANLTKAVAITLPRMSFEMTSIQYDATRKSGITQTFKASDGTNLKKVFMPVPYNIGFELSIFSKLNDDALQIIEQILPFFQPSFNITINLVSSIGEKRDVPIVLDNISFRDEYEGDFTTRTALIYTLQFTAKTYLFGPVADTSDGLIKKVQVDYAADTAASARRQMRYVATPKALKDYNNDQTTTITEDLTTTETRISVTASALLSVNDRIVIDSEIMKISQIVDATTIIVKRGFDSSIPAQHTATTFINLLTTADDAAIVPGDDFGFNEFESFFDDGKSYSPTKQSDI
;
A
#
# COMPACT_ATOMS: atom_id res chain seq x y z
N MET A 1 -7.83 -15.64 15.18
CA MET A 1 -7.36 -15.33 13.80
C MET A 1 -8.42 -15.61 12.72
N LEU A 2 -9.25 -16.59 12.82
CA LEU A 2 -10.32 -16.90 11.84
C LEU A 2 -11.67 -16.24 12.19
N GLY A 3 -11.72 -15.12 12.84
CA GLY A 3 -12.96 -14.41 13.21
C GLY A 3 -13.04 -12.97 12.72
N THR A 4 -11.96 -12.45 12.13
CA THR A 4 -11.96 -11.08 11.59
C THR A 4 -12.27 -11.14 10.10
N TYR A 5 -13.31 -10.44 9.67
CA TYR A 5 -13.63 -10.31 8.24
C TYR A 5 -12.57 -9.46 7.52
N TYR A 6 -12.02 -10.01 6.44
CA TYR A 6 -11.21 -9.28 5.49
C TYR A 6 -11.41 -9.84 4.09
N TYR A 7 -11.36 -8.99 3.08
CA TYR A 7 -11.50 -9.38 1.68
C TYR A 7 -10.72 -8.43 0.77
N HIS A 8 -9.63 -8.91 0.20
CA HIS A 8 -8.75 -8.13 -0.69
C HIS A 8 -9.08 -8.28 -2.18
N GLU A 9 -10.07 -9.10 -2.51
CA GLU A 9 -10.49 -9.41 -3.89
C GLU A 9 -9.39 -10.03 -4.79
N ILE A 10 -8.35 -10.62 -4.21
CA ILE A 10 -7.17 -11.08 -4.94
C ILE A 10 -7.54 -12.08 -6.03
N ILE A 11 -8.33 -13.10 -5.70
CA ILE A 11 -8.76 -14.12 -6.66
C ILE A 11 -9.62 -13.48 -7.76
N ARG A 12 -10.55 -12.61 -7.39
CA ARG A 12 -11.39 -11.88 -8.35
C ARG A 12 -10.55 -11.02 -9.31
N LYS A 13 -9.59 -10.27 -8.77
CA LYS A 13 -8.68 -9.44 -9.57
C LYS A 13 -7.81 -10.29 -10.51
N THR A 14 -7.37 -11.47 -10.06
CA THR A 14 -6.61 -12.41 -10.88
C THR A 14 -7.46 -12.97 -12.03
N ILE A 15 -8.72 -13.33 -11.78
CA ILE A 15 -9.67 -13.79 -12.82
C ILE A 15 -9.92 -12.68 -13.85
N ILE A 16 -10.15 -11.45 -13.39
CA ILE A 16 -10.35 -10.30 -14.29
C ILE A 16 -9.08 -10.02 -15.10
N GLY A 17 -7.91 -10.03 -14.44
CA GLY A 17 -6.63 -9.82 -15.09
C GLY A 17 -6.37 -10.89 -16.17
N PHE A 18 -6.65 -12.17 -15.89
CA PHE A 18 -6.57 -13.23 -16.88
C PHE A 18 -7.50 -12.98 -18.07
N GLY A 19 -8.76 -12.62 -17.83
CA GLY A 19 -9.73 -12.35 -18.89
C GLY A 19 -9.35 -11.15 -19.78
N THR A 20 -8.71 -10.13 -19.21
CA THR A 20 -8.28 -8.95 -20.00
C THR A 20 -7.22 -9.27 -21.04
N LEU A 21 -6.39 -10.31 -20.82
CA LEU A 21 -5.36 -10.71 -21.79
C LEU A 21 -5.93 -11.15 -23.13
N PHE A 22 -7.12 -11.75 -23.12
CA PHE A 22 -7.73 -12.36 -24.31
C PHE A 22 -8.94 -11.59 -24.84
N ASN A 23 -9.20 -10.40 -24.31
CA ASN A 23 -10.41 -9.66 -24.65
C ASN A 23 -10.36 -8.96 -26.02
N ASP A 24 -9.18 -8.75 -26.58
CA ASP A 24 -8.98 -7.96 -27.80
C ASP A 24 -8.36 -8.81 -28.94
N ILE A 25 -8.87 -10.03 -29.12
CA ILE A 25 -8.50 -10.92 -30.22
C ILE A 25 -9.47 -10.73 -31.36
N PHE A 26 -8.95 -10.59 -32.59
CA PHE A 26 -9.70 -10.41 -33.81
C PHE A 26 -9.33 -11.47 -34.84
N ILE A 27 -10.30 -11.90 -35.64
CA ILE A 27 -10.09 -12.70 -36.85
C ILE A 27 -10.34 -11.86 -38.08
N LYS A 28 -9.66 -12.19 -39.17
CA LYS A 28 -9.83 -11.55 -40.46
C LYS A 28 -10.13 -12.59 -41.51
N HIS A 29 -11.11 -12.31 -42.37
CA HIS A 29 -11.37 -13.06 -43.58
C HIS A 29 -10.91 -12.23 -44.77
N GLU A 30 -10.13 -12.83 -45.67
CA GLU A 30 -9.57 -12.19 -46.85
C GLU A 30 -10.14 -12.80 -48.10
N LYS A 31 -10.28 -12.01 -49.18
CA LYS A 31 -10.59 -12.49 -50.49
C LYS A 31 -9.35 -13.06 -51.18
N ALA A 32 -9.53 -13.75 -52.30
CA ALA A 32 -8.42 -14.26 -53.10
C ALA A 32 -7.49 -13.17 -53.68
N ASP A 33 -7.87 -11.90 -53.59
CA ASP A 33 -7.12 -10.73 -54.03
C ASP A 33 -6.42 -10.00 -52.83
N ASP A 34 -6.26 -10.66 -51.69
CA ASP A 34 -5.66 -10.13 -50.45
C ASP A 34 -6.40 -8.91 -49.83
N THR A 35 -7.61 -8.60 -50.30
CA THR A 35 -8.43 -7.56 -49.67
C THR A 35 -9.21 -8.11 -48.48
N THR A 36 -9.10 -7.42 -47.33
CA THR A 36 -9.83 -7.80 -46.09
C THR A 36 -11.35 -7.67 -46.35
N LEU A 37 -12.07 -8.78 -46.21
CA LEU A 37 -13.52 -8.86 -46.36
C LEU A 37 -14.22 -8.37 -45.11
N ASP A 38 -13.78 -8.89 -43.96
CA ASP A 38 -14.38 -8.61 -42.65
C ASP A 38 -13.34 -8.82 -41.54
N GLN A 39 -13.43 -8.01 -40.48
CA GLN A 39 -12.66 -8.16 -39.25
C GLN A 39 -13.63 -8.27 -38.11
N THR A 40 -13.64 -9.41 -37.44
CA THR A 40 -14.59 -9.70 -36.37
C THR A 40 -13.86 -9.89 -35.05
N LYS A 41 -14.33 -9.20 -34.01
CA LYS A 41 -13.83 -9.39 -32.63
C LYS A 41 -14.35 -10.72 -32.08
N VAL A 42 -13.43 -11.54 -31.53
CA VAL A 42 -13.80 -12.82 -30.90
C VAL A 42 -14.36 -12.57 -29.51
N GLY A 43 -15.61 -12.96 -29.30
CA GLY A 43 -16.28 -12.78 -28.01
C GLY A 43 -15.67 -13.66 -26.92
N LEU A 44 -15.32 -13.07 -25.75
CA LEU A 44 -14.83 -13.78 -24.57
C LEU A 44 -15.88 -13.77 -23.47
N ALA A 45 -16.04 -14.87 -22.74
CA ALA A 45 -16.92 -14.94 -21.58
C ALA A 45 -16.35 -15.84 -20.47
N TYR A 46 -16.62 -15.48 -19.22
CA TYR A 46 -16.29 -16.32 -18.07
C TYR A 46 -17.35 -17.41 -17.88
N GLY A 47 -16.92 -18.66 -17.85
CA GLY A 47 -17.77 -19.81 -17.57
C GLY A 47 -17.24 -21.11 -18.15
N PRO A 48 -17.75 -22.25 -17.66
CA PRO A 48 -17.26 -23.57 -18.04
C PRO A 48 -17.52 -23.88 -19.50
N GLN A 49 -16.57 -24.57 -20.11
CA GLN A 49 -16.63 -25.04 -21.51
C GLN A 49 -17.98 -25.71 -21.83
N GLN A 50 -18.45 -26.60 -20.95
CA GLN A 50 -19.68 -27.38 -21.13
C GLN A 50 -20.92 -26.50 -21.28
N LYS A 51 -20.98 -25.35 -20.56
CA LYS A 51 -22.11 -24.42 -20.65
C LYS A 51 -22.22 -23.79 -22.04
N PHE A 52 -21.08 -23.43 -22.62
CA PHE A 52 -21.06 -22.84 -23.96
C PHE A 52 -21.32 -23.89 -25.03
N PHE A 53 -20.78 -25.09 -24.85
CA PHE A 53 -21.03 -26.22 -25.77
C PHE A 53 -22.50 -26.63 -25.77
N ALA A 54 -23.16 -26.73 -24.61
CA ALA A 54 -24.59 -27.00 -24.51
C ALA A 54 -25.42 -25.95 -25.28
N LYS A 55 -25.05 -24.67 -25.15
CA LYS A 55 -25.71 -23.58 -25.87
C LYS A 55 -25.53 -23.67 -27.41
N ILE A 56 -24.37 -24.12 -27.88
CA ILE A 56 -24.13 -24.34 -29.31
C ILE A 56 -25.04 -25.47 -29.84
N ARG A 57 -25.22 -26.55 -29.06
CA ARG A 57 -26.14 -27.65 -29.41
C ARG A 57 -27.61 -27.25 -29.37
N GLU A 58 -28.05 -26.46 -28.38
CA GLU A 58 -29.43 -25.99 -28.28
C GLU A 58 -29.87 -25.07 -29.44
N GLN A 59 -28.94 -24.44 -30.13
CA GLN A 59 -29.23 -23.56 -31.27
C GLN A 59 -29.65 -24.30 -32.54
N ALA A 60 -29.57 -25.63 -32.59
CA ALA A 60 -30.14 -26.42 -33.66
C ALA A 60 -31.68 -26.34 -33.72
N ASN A 61 -32.34 -25.79 -32.69
CA ASN A 61 -33.79 -25.55 -32.65
C ASN A 61 -34.13 -24.11 -33.07
N LEU A 62 -34.64 -23.95 -34.27
CA LEU A 62 -34.96 -22.69 -34.99
C LEU A 62 -35.93 -21.70 -34.29
N THR A 63 -36.38 -21.95 -33.06
CA THR A 63 -37.42 -21.17 -32.40
C THR A 63 -36.95 -20.16 -31.38
N LYS A 64 -35.66 -20.11 -31.04
CA LYS A 64 -35.09 -19.09 -30.08
C LYS A 64 -33.96 -18.32 -30.73
N ALA A 65 -34.22 -17.04 -30.96
CA ALA A 65 -33.32 -16.07 -31.60
C ALA A 65 -32.11 -15.61 -30.76
N VAL A 66 -31.45 -16.51 -30.02
CA VAL A 66 -30.22 -16.19 -29.31
C VAL A 66 -29.09 -17.02 -29.91
N ALA A 67 -28.67 -16.62 -31.09
CA ALA A 67 -27.53 -17.23 -31.77
C ALA A 67 -26.22 -16.88 -31.06
N ILE A 68 -25.49 -17.89 -30.58
CA ILE A 68 -24.10 -17.72 -30.24
C ILE A 68 -23.31 -17.71 -31.55
N THR A 69 -22.73 -16.57 -31.90
CA THR A 69 -21.83 -16.47 -33.04
C THR A 69 -20.53 -17.18 -32.74
N LEU A 70 -20.06 -18.05 -33.61
CA LEU A 70 -18.70 -18.59 -33.62
C LEU A 70 -17.83 -17.75 -34.58
N PRO A 71 -16.54 -17.58 -34.32
CA PRO A 71 -15.78 -18.11 -33.20
C PRO A 71 -16.04 -17.37 -31.89
N ARG A 72 -15.84 -18.09 -30.77
CA ARG A 72 -16.01 -17.58 -29.44
C ARG A 72 -15.03 -18.22 -28.46
N MET A 73 -14.66 -17.48 -27.40
CA MET A 73 -13.82 -17.99 -26.33
C MET A 73 -14.58 -18.00 -25.01
N SER A 74 -14.26 -18.98 -24.17
CA SER A 74 -14.66 -19.01 -22.77
C SER A 74 -13.46 -19.33 -21.89
N PHE A 75 -13.46 -18.83 -20.67
CA PHE A 75 -12.46 -19.22 -19.71
C PHE A 75 -13.07 -19.47 -18.33
N GLU A 76 -12.45 -20.35 -17.58
CA GLU A 76 -12.84 -20.64 -16.21
C GLU A 76 -11.63 -20.89 -15.32
N MET A 77 -11.81 -20.72 -14.02
CA MET A 77 -10.85 -21.13 -13.01
C MET A 77 -11.09 -22.61 -12.68
N THR A 78 -10.05 -23.44 -12.84
CA THR A 78 -10.14 -24.89 -12.70
C THR A 78 -9.62 -25.40 -11.35
N SER A 79 -8.59 -24.74 -10.78
CA SER A 79 -7.98 -25.18 -9.53
C SER A 79 -7.35 -24.04 -8.75
N ILE A 80 -7.18 -24.25 -7.44
CA ILE A 80 -6.35 -23.42 -6.55
C ILE A 80 -5.46 -24.38 -5.77
N GLN A 81 -4.13 -24.23 -5.89
CA GLN A 81 -3.16 -25.11 -5.25
C GLN A 81 -2.11 -24.30 -4.50
N TYR A 82 -1.75 -24.75 -3.30
CA TYR A 82 -0.66 -24.17 -2.53
C TYR A 82 0.69 -24.48 -3.18
N ASP A 83 1.56 -23.48 -3.30
CA ASP A 83 2.90 -23.63 -3.84
C ASP A 83 3.96 -23.68 -2.73
N ALA A 84 4.39 -24.89 -2.36
CA ALA A 84 5.37 -25.09 -1.33
C ALA A 84 6.78 -24.58 -1.70
N THR A 85 7.08 -24.43 -3.00
CA THR A 85 8.41 -24.03 -3.47
C THR A 85 8.68 -22.55 -3.22
N ARG A 86 7.62 -21.71 -3.22
CA ARG A 86 7.69 -20.27 -2.99
C ARG A 86 7.35 -19.86 -1.55
N LYS A 87 7.30 -20.82 -0.62
CA LYS A 87 6.93 -20.60 0.78
C LYS A 87 7.87 -19.59 1.47
N SER A 88 7.30 -18.58 2.10
CA SER A 88 7.99 -17.68 3.03
C SER A 88 7.84 -18.14 4.48
N GLY A 89 8.67 -17.62 5.39
CA GLY A 89 8.57 -17.94 6.81
C GLY A 89 7.23 -17.49 7.42
N ILE A 90 6.60 -18.36 8.20
CA ILE A 90 5.25 -18.13 8.77
C ILE A 90 5.23 -16.93 9.74
N THR A 91 6.33 -16.68 10.43
CA THR A 91 6.47 -15.61 11.43
C THR A 91 6.93 -14.28 10.82
N GLN A 92 7.33 -14.29 9.56
CA GLN A 92 7.81 -13.08 8.90
C GLN A 92 6.64 -12.14 8.61
N THR A 93 6.86 -10.87 8.93
CA THR A 93 5.93 -9.78 8.65
C THR A 93 6.68 -8.66 7.96
N PHE A 94 5.98 -7.92 7.13
CA PHE A 94 6.52 -6.66 6.63
C PHE A 94 5.62 -5.49 7.06
N LYS A 95 6.24 -4.33 7.18
CA LYS A 95 5.55 -3.09 7.49
C LYS A 95 5.31 -2.36 6.18
N ALA A 96 4.12 -1.84 6.00
CA ALA A 96 3.75 -0.96 4.91
C ALA A 96 3.14 0.31 5.48
N SER A 97 3.20 1.40 4.74
CA SER A 97 2.53 2.66 5.11
C SER A 97 1.46 2.98 4.08
N ASP A 98 0.33 3.47 4.51
CA ASP A 98 -0.69 4.05 3.62
C ASP A 98 -0.52 5.58 3.44
N GLY A 99 0.62 6.12 3.91
CA GLY A 99 0.93 7.56 3.92
C GLY A 99 0.62 8.24 5.25
N THR A 100 -0.22 7.65 6.08
CA THR A 100 -0.63 8.22 7.39
C THR A 100 -0.33 7.27 8.54
N ASN A 101 -0.60 5.97 8.35
CA ASN A 101 -0.44 4.97 9.39
C ASN A 101 0.50 3.85 8.96
N LEU A 102 1.25 3.31 9.91
CA LEU A 102 2.00 2.08 9.72
C LEU A 102 1.05 0.88 9.79
N LYS A 103 1.10 0.04 8.77
CA LYS A 103 0.34 -1.22 8.69
C LYS A 103 1.27 -2.41 8.75
N LYS A 104 0.88 -3.44 9.45
CA LYS A 104 1.62 -4.69 9.58
C LYS A 104 0.86 -5.81 8.89
N VAL A 105 1.57 -6.53 8.02
CA VAL A 105 1.01 -7.64 7.26
C VAL A 105 1.94 -8.85 7.39
N PHE A 106 1.38 -10.04 7.58
CA PHE A 106 2.14 -11.27 7.46
C PHE A 106 2.56 -11.49 6.00
N MET A 107 3.70 -12.14 5.81
CA MET A 107 4.15 -12.50 4.46
C MET A 107 3.06 -13.29 3.75
N PRO A 108 2.80 -12.98 2.47
CA PRO A 108 1.72 -13.60 1.73
C PRO A 108 2.01 -15.08 1.45
N VAL A 109 0.93 -15.84 1.34
CA VAL A 109 0.98 -17.26 1.05
C VAL A 109 0.91 -17.47 -0.47
N PRO A 110 1.87 -18.19 -1.07
CA PRO A 110 1.90 -18.44 -2.50
C PRO A 110 0.86 -19.49 -2.91
N TYR A 111 0.08 -19.17 -3.94
CA TYR A 111 -0.87 -20.08 -4.56
C TYR A 111 -0.75 -20.07 -6.07
N ASN A 112 -0.96 -21.22 -6.68
CA ASN A 112 -1.11 -21.41 -8.10
C ASN A 112 -2.60 -21.54 -8.43
N ILE A 113 -3.11 -20.69 -9.30
CA ILE A 113 -4.49 -20.73 -9.76
C ILE A 113 -4.48 -21.25 -11.19
N GLY A 114 -5.15 -22.40 -11.41
CA GLY A 114 -5.33 -22.97 -12.73
C GLY A 114 -6.46 -22.30 -13.47
N PHE A 115 -6.24 -21.99 -14.74
CA PHE A 115 -7.24 -21.48 -15.68
C PHE A 115 -7.29 -22.34 -16.92
N GLU A 116 -8.47 -22.47 -17.48
CA GLU A 116 -8.72 -23.09 -18.77
C GLU A 116 -9.36 -22.07 -19.70
N LEU A 117 -8.74 -21.86 -20.87
CA LEU A 117 -9.29 -21.06 -21.96
C LEU A 117 -9.73 -22.00 -23.07
N SER A 118 -11.01 -22.00 -23.41
CA SER A 118 -11.58 -22.77 -24.47
C SER A 118 -11.96 -21.87 -25.66
N ILE A 119 -11.49 -22.24 -26.85
CA ILE A 119 -11.75 -21.55 -28.11
C ILE A 119 -12.70 -22.44 -28.92
N PHE A 120 -13.84 -21.91 -29.30
CA PHE A 120 -14.84 -22.60 -30.14
C PHE A 120 -14.86 -21.97 -31.52
N SER A 121 -14.64 -22.76 -32.53
CA SER A 121 -14.74 -22.35 -33.93
C SER A 121 -15.43 -23.39 -34.79
N LYS A 122 -15.99 -22.97 -35.90
CA LYS A 122 -16.52 -23.89 -36.94
C LYS A 122 -15.45 -24.17 -38.00
N LEU A 123 -14.65 -23.15 -38.33
CA LEU A 123 -13.56 -23.23 -39.29
C LEU A 123 -12.23 -23.43 -38.56
N ASN A 124 -11.36 -24.26 -39.13
CA ASN A 124 -10.05 -24.49 -38.57
C ASN A 124 -9.16 -23.25 -38.69
N ASP A 125 -9.30 -22.52 -39.76
CA ASP A 125 -8.53 -21.33 -40.06
C ASP A 125 -8.76 -20.22 -39.01
N ASP A 126 -10.01 -20.00 -38.61
CA ASP A 126 -10.35 -19.04 -37.52
C ASP A 126 -9.70 -19.43 -36.20
N ALA A 127 -9.70 -20.73 -35.87
CA ALA A 127 -9.08 -21.22 -34.65
C ALA A 127 -7.56 -21.02 -34.63
N LEU A 128 -6.91 -21.30 -35.78
CA LEU A 128 -5.47 -21.10 -35.93
C LEU A 128 -5.08 -19.62 -35.84
N GLN A 129 -5.84 -18.71 -36.45
CA GLN A 129 -5.62 -17.28 -36.32
C GLN A 129 -5.68 -16.81 -34.86
N ILE A 130 -6.63 -17.34 -34.06
CA ILE A 130 -6.72 -17.01 -32.63
C ILE A 130 -5.50 -17.53 -31.86
N ILE A 131 -5.10 -18.78 -32.09
CA ILE A 131 -4.00 -19.44 -31.41
C ILE A 131 -2.68 -18.74 -31.72
N GLU A 132 -2.42 -18.41 -32.97
CA GLU A 132 -1.21 -17.70 -33.39
C GLU A 132 -1.11 -16.29 -32.81
N GLN A 133 -2.21 -15.65 -32.44
CA GLN A 133 -2.20 -14.39 -31.73
C GLN A 133 -1.88 -14.56 -30.22
N ILE A 134 -2.08 -15.74 -29.64
CA ILE A 134 -1.88 -16.01 -28.22
C ILE A 134 -0.46 -16.53 -27.95
N LEU A 135 -0.02 -17.54 -28.69
CA LEU A 135 1.18 -18.31 -28.36
C LEU A 135 2.48 -17.51 -28.27
N PRO A 136 2.77 -16.52 -29.13
CA PRO A 136 4.03 -15.80 -29.11
C PRO A 136 4.28 -15.01 -27.81
N PHE A 137 3.23 -14.69 -27.05
CA PHE A 137 3.33 -13.94 -25.81
C PHE A 137 3.75 -14.82 -24.62
N PHE A 138 3.67 -16.15 -24.73
CA PHE A 138 3.99 -17.08 -23.65
C PHE A 138 5.34 -17.77 -23.86
N GLN A 139 6.43 -17.12 -23.37
CA GLN A 139 7.82 -17.63 -23.44
C GLN A 139 8.49 -17.69 -22.05
N PRO A 140 8.27 -18.66 -21.22
CA PRO A 140 7.11 -19.54 -21.05
C PRO A 140 5.94 -18.87 -20.33
N SER A 141 6.11 -17.62 -19.82
CA SER A 141 5.10 -16.93 -19.05
C SER A 141 4.89 -15.49 -19.52
N PHE A 142 3.69 -15.01 -19.34
CA PHE A 142 3.31 -13.61 -19.48
C PHE A 142 3.02 -13.02 -18.10
N ASN A 143 3.60 -11.85 -17.80
CA ASN A 143 3.45 -11.20 -16.50
C ASN A 143 2.35 -10.13 -16.54
N ILE A 144 1.44 -10.18 -15.59
CA ILE A 144 0.44 -9.12 -15.38
C ILE A 144 0.64 -8.50 -14.00
N THR A 145 0.63 -7.17 -13.92
CA THR A 145 0.74 -6.45 -12.64
C THR A 145 -0.65 -6.28 -12.04
N ILE A 146 -0.86 -6.84 -10.85
CA ILE A 146 -2.13 -6.76 -10.12
C ILE A 146 -1.93 -6.04 -8.79
N ASN A 147 -2.82 -5.09 -8.48
CA ASN A 147 -2.89 -4.50 -7.14
C ASN A 147 -3.58 -5.49 -6.19
N LEU A 148 -2.77 -6.29 -5.47
CA LEU A 148 -3.26 -7.37 -4.62
C LEU A 148 -3.94 -6.82 -3.36
N VAL A 149 -3.34 -5.83 -2.69
CA VAL A 149 -3.89 -5.23 -1.47
C VAL A 149 -3.93 -3.71 -1.61
N SER A 150 -5.11 -3.20 -1.94
CA SER A 150 -5.29 -1.76 -2.23
C SER A 150 -5.05 -0.86 -1.00
N SER A 151 -5.33 -1.37 0.21
CA SER A 151 -5.16 -0.61 1.47
C SER A 151 -3.71 -0.28 1.85
N ILE A 152 -2.74 -0.96 1.23
CA ILE A 152 -1.31 -0.71 1.43
C ILE A 152 -0.58 -0.45 0.10
N GLY A 153 -1.33 -0.32 -1.01
CA GLY A 153 -0.78 -0.09 -2.33
C GLY A 153 0.08 -1.24 -2.89
N GLU A 154 -0.06 -2.47 -2.36
CA GLU A 154 0.78 -3.60 -2.74
C GLU A 154 0.42 -4.10 -4.13
N LYS A 155 1.31 -3.84 -5.09
CA LYS A 155 1.23 -4.31 -6.47
C LYS A 155 2.26 -5.40 -6.69
N ARG A 156 1.86 -6.50 -7.34
CA ARG A 156 2.79 -7.57 -7.72
C ARG A 156 2.55 -8.05 -9.12
N ASP A 157 3.61 -8.48 -9.74
CA ASP A 157 3.56 -9.16 -11.01
C ASP A 157 3.17 -10.62 -10.78
N VAL A 158 2.12 -11.02 -11.47
CA VAL A 158 1.59 -12.39 -11.45
C VAL A 158 1.95 -13.03 -12.78
N PRO A 159 2.93 -13.96 -12.79
CA PRO A 159 3.25 -14.69 -14.00
C PRO A 159 2.15 -15.71 -14.32
N ILE A 160 1.70 -15.69 -15.56
CA ILE A 160 0.76 -16.65 -16.13
C ILE A 160 1.54 -17.54 -17.07
N VAL A 161 1.62 -18.81 -16.75
CA VAL A 161 2.34 -19.82 -17.53
C VAL A 161 1.36 -20.61 -18.35
N LEU A 162 1.67 -20.84 -19.64
CA LEU A 162 0.91 -21.76 -20.49
C LEU A 162 1.48 -23.18 -20.28
N ASP A 163 0.65 -24.09 -19.76
CA ASP A 163 1.06 -25.43 -19.38
C ASP A 163 0.83 -26.44 -20.51
N ASN A 164 -0.34 -26.40 -21.14
CA ASN A 164 -0.71 -27.40 -22.14
C ASN A 164 -1.75 -26.83 -23.14
N ILE A 165 -1.75 -27.40 -24.32
CA ILE A 165 -2.73 -27.13 -25.38
C ILE A 165 -3.26 -28.47 -25.90
N SER A 166 -4.56 -28.61 -25.95
CA SER A 166 -5.25 -29.75 -26.53
C SER A 166 -6.35 -29.28 -27.50
N PHE A 167 -6.66 -30.09 -28.44
CA PHE A 167 -7.76 -29.82 -29.38
C PHE A 167 -8.61 -31.07 -29.61
N ARG A 168 -9.85 -30.86 -29.91
CA ARG A 168 -10.78 -31.91 -30.28
C ARG A 168 -11.82 -31.39 -31.27
N ASP A 169 -12.23 -32.29 -32.19
CA ASP A 169 -13.32 -32.08 -33.11
C ASP A 169 -14.60 -32.74 -32.56
N GLU A 170 -15.68 -31.97 -32.54
CA GLU A 170 -17.01 -32.49 -32.17
C GLU A 170 -17.91 -32.56 -33.41
N TYR A 171 -18.45 -33.73 -33.66
CA TYR A 171 -19.38 -34.03 -34.75
C TYR A 171 -20.76 -34.39 -34.19
N GLU A 172 -21.83 -34.09 -34.93
CA GLU A 172 -23.19 -34.42 -34.55
C GLU A 172 -23.79 -35.40 -35.55
N GLY A 173 -24.09 -36.62 -35.07
CA GLY A 173 -24.77 -37.67 -35.83
C GLY A 173 -23.93 -38.37 -36.90
N ASP A 174 -23.48 -37.65 -37.91
CA ASP A 174 -22.68 -38.15 -39.03
C ASP A 174 -21.32 -37.42 -39.09
N PHE A 175 -20.27 -38.08 -39.54
CA PHE A 175 -18.93 -37.49 -39.72
C PHE A 175 -18.86 -36.35 -40.74
N THR A 176 -19.98 -36.07 -41.41
CA THR A 176 -20.08 -35.00 -42.40
C THR A 176 -20.40 -33.63 -41.81
N THR A 177 -20.98 -33.57 -40.59
CA THR A 177 -21.41 -32.31 -39.98
C THR A 177 -20.60 -32.02 -38.73
N ARG A 178 -19.55 -31.18 -38.84
CA ARG A 178 -18.79 -30.69 -37.71
C ARG A 178 -19.61 -29.65 -36.91
N THR A 179 -19.84 -29.92 -35.64
CA THR A 179 -20.57 -29.02 -34.74
C THR A 179 -19.66 -27.89 -34.25
N ALA A 180 -18.49 -28.24 -33.78
CA ALA A 180 -17.48 -27.27 -33.34
C ALA A 180 -16.09 -27.91 -33.27
N LEU A 181 -15.09 -27.12 -33.57
CA LEU A 181 -13.69 -27.38 -33.25
C LEU A 181 -13.36 -26.65 -31.92
N ILE A 182 -12.82 -27.38 -30.95
CA ILE A 182 -12.55 -26.88 -29.63
C ILE A 182 -11.05 -26.98 -29.32
N TYR A 183 -10.39 -25.85 -29.12
CA TYR A 183 -9.06 -25.77 -28.54
C TYR A 183 -9.15 -25.42 -27.08
N THR A 184 -8.41 -26.13 -26.25
CA THR A 184 -8.35 -25.94 -24.79
C THR A 184 -6.92 -25.66 -24.42
N LEU A 185 -6.67 -24.45 -23.88
CA LEU A 185 -5.39 -23.99 -23.37
C LEU A 185 -5.46 -23.98 -21.85
N GLN A 186 -4.50 -24.62 -21.20
CA GLN A 186 -4.39 -24.67 -19.74
C GLN A 186 -3.27 -23.74 -19.28
N PHE A 187 -3.59 -22.93 -18.28
CA PHE A 187 -2.67 -21.93 -17.73
C PHE A 187 -2.58 -22.03 -16.21
N THR A 188 -1.43 -21.69 -15.70
CA THR A 188 -1.18 -21.53 -14.24
C THR A 188 -0.77 -20.10 -13.93
N ALA A 189 -1.60 -19.39 -13.16
CA ALA A 189 -1.26 -18.07 -12.60
C ALA A 189 -0.64 -18.22 -11.21
N LYS A 190 0.60 -17.73 -11.04
CA LYS A 190 1.36 -17.82 -9.78
C LYS A 190 1.14 -16.58 -8.93
N THR A 191 0.12 -16.60 -8.09
CA THR A 191 -0.29 -15.46 -7.26
C THR A 191 0.09 -15.62 -5.78
N TYR A 192 -0.24 -14.59 -4.98
CA TYR A 192 -0.03 -14.56 -3.54
C TYR A 192 -1.32 -14.13 -2.85
N LEU A 193 -1.72 -14.87 -1.81
CA LEU A 193 -2.85 -14.51 -0.96
C LEU A 193 -2.35 -13.84 0.31
N PHE A 194 -2.92 -12.69 0.63
CA PHE A 194 -2.61 -11.91 1.82
C PHE A 194 -3.62 -12.17 2.93
N GLY A 195 -3.13 -12.23 4.16
CA GLY A 195 -3.95 -12.26 5.35
C GLY A 195 -4.51 -10.89 5.73
N PRO A 196 -5.14 -10.77 6.91
CA PRO A 196 -5.64 -9.49 7.40
C PRO A 196 -4.49 -8.49 7.59
N VAL A 197 -4.77 -7.24 7.23
CA VAL A 197 -3.88 -6.10 7.47
C VAL A 197 -4.19 -5.58 8.87
N ALA A 198 -3.20 -5.57 9.76
CA ALA A 198 -3.34 -5.00 11.09
C ALA A 198 -2.90 -3.53 11.05
N ASP A 199 -3.77 -2.64 11.50
CA ASP A 199 -3.42 -1.26 11.75
C ASP A 199 -2.55 -1.21 13.01
N THR A 200 -1.32 -0.75 12.87
CA THR A 200 -0.46 -0.47 14.02
C THR A 200 -0.56 1.02 14.33
N SER A 201 -1.72 1.43 14.84
CA SER A 201 -1.95 2.80 15.30
C SER A 201 -1.01 3.22 16.43
N ASP A 202 -0.41 2.25 17.11
CA ASP A 202 0.45 2.47 18.28
C ASP A 202 1.94 2.21 17.98
N GLY A 203 2.38 2.47 16.74
CA GLY A 203 3.76 2.21 16.29
C GLY A 203 4.81 3.14 16.89
N LEU A 204 4.42 4.25 17.52
CA LEU A 204 5.34 5.20 18.15
C LEU A 204 5.45 4.91 19.66
N ILE A 205 6.69 4.69 20.12
CA ILE A 205 6.97 4.64 21.56
C ILE A 205 6.93 6.08 22.08
N LYS A 206 5.84 6.44 22.76
CA LYS A 206 5.63 7.79 23.30
C LYS A 206 6.28 8.03 24.65
N LYS A 207 6.79 6.98 25.32
CA LYS A 207 7.51 7.11 26.58
C LYS A 207 8.40 5.90 26.81
N VAL A 208 9.65 6.15 27.13
CA VAL A 208 10.58 5.15 27.69
C VAL A 208 10.88 5.56 29.11
N GLN A 209 10.69 4.65 30.05
CA GLN A 209 11.00 4.87 31.45
C GLN A 209 11.92 3.76 31.96
N VAL A 210 13.06 4.12 32.50
CA VAL A 210 14.04 3.19 33.07
C VAL A 210 14.23 3.55 34.53
N ASP A 211 13.93 2.60 35.41
CA ASP A 211 14.13 2.75 36.85
C ASP A 211 15.37 1.96 37.28
N TYR A 212 16.31 2.63 37.88
CA TYR A 212 17.51 2.03 38.47
C TYR A 212 17.26 1.79 39.95
N ALA A 213 17.35 0.52 40.38
CA ALA A 213 17.17 0.13 41.78
C ALA A 213 18.48 -0.33 42.38
N ALA A 214 18.56 -0.25 43.74
CA ALA A 214 19.76 -0.65 44.50
C ALA A 214 20.01 -2.15 44.49
N ASP A 215 18.95 -2.98 44.23
CA ASP A 215 19.00 -4.44 44.23
C ASP A 215 17.98 -5.00 43.21
N THR A 216 18.10 -6.28 42.88
CA THR A 216 17.20 -7.00 42.00
C THR A 216 15.89 -7.45 42.64
N ALA A 217 15.73 -7.32 43.95
CA ALA A 217 14.48 -7.64 44.65
C ALA A 217 13.33 -6.72 44.22
N ALA A 218 12.11 -7.29 44.08
CA ALA A 218 10.94 -6.52 43.67
C ALA A 218 10.58 -5.36 44.60
N SER A 219 11.04 -5.41 45.88
CA SER A 219 10.93 -4.34 46.88
C SER A 219 12.11 -3.42 46.94
N ALA A 220 13.09 -3.57 46.04
CA ALA A 220 14.31 -2.75 46.05
C ALA A 220 13.97 -1.27 45.84
N ARG A 221 14.70 -0.44 46.56
CA ARG A 221 14.52 1.00 46.52
C ARG A 221 15.03 1.57 45.20
N ARG A 222 14.20 2.31 44.47
CA ARG A 222 14.58 3.04 43.26
C ARG A 222 15.54 4.19 43.64
N GLN A 223 16.66 4.25 42.96
CA GLN A 223 17.65 5.33 43.19
C GLN A 223 17.60 6.41 42.11
N MET A 224 17.34 6.01 40.88
CA MET A 224 17.27 6.93 39.74
C MET A 224 16.16 6.50 38.78
N ARG A 225 15.53 7.47 38.15
CA ARG A 225 14.62 7.25 37.03
C ARG A 225 15.06 8.10 35.85
N TYR A 226 15.20 7.47 34.69
CA TYR A 226 15.37 8.12 33.41
C TYR A 226 14.09 8.02 32.62
N VAL A 227 13.63 9.12 32.04
CA VAL A 227 12.42 9.17 31.20
C VAL A 227 12.77 9.90 29.92
N ALA A 228 12.50 9.27 28.79
CA ALA A 228 12.55 9.89 27.46
C ALA A 228 11.17 9.93 26.84
N THR A 229 10.78 11.08 26.31
CA THR A 229 9.52 11.30 25.58
C THR A 229 9.80 11.98 24.26
N PRO A 230 9.01 11.71 23.18
CA PRO A 230 9.13 12.43 21.92
C PRO A 230 8.91 13.93 22.13
N LYS A 231 9.57 14.74 21.31
CA LYS A 231 9.55 16.19 21.34
C LYS A 231 9.30 16.70 19.93
N ALA A 232 8.27 17.49 19.74
CA ALA A 232 7.94 18.08 18.46
C ALA A 232 9.01 19.08 18.02
N LEU A 233 9.41 18.99 16.75
CA LEU A 233 10.32 19.93 16.09
C LEU A 233 9.59 20.88 15.14
N LYS A 234 8.29 20.74 15.00
CA LYS A 234 7.40 21.63 14.24
C LYS A 234 6.09 21.84 14.99
N ASP A 235 5.41 22.91 14.66
CA ASP A 235 4.07 23.19 15.15
C ASP A 235 3.04 22.34 14.39
N TYR A 236 2.26 21.54 15.11
CA TYR A 236 1.20 20.67 14.58
C TYR A 236 -0.19 21.27 14.77
N ASN A 237 -0.38 22.16 15.74
CA ASN A 237 -1.68 22.72 16.07
C ASN A 237 -1.88 24.13 15.48
N ASN A 238 -0.83 24.72 14.89
CA ASN A 238 -0.81 26.03 14.26
C ASN A 238 -1.30 27.15 15.21
N ASP A 239 -0.81 27.11 16.46
CA ASP A 239 -1.11 28.11 17.48
C ASP A 239 -0.25 29.37 17.32
N GLN A 240 -0.62 30.19 16.36
CA GLN A 240 0.03 31.48 16.12
C GLN A 240 -0.19 32.41 17.31
N THR A 241 0.90 32.68 18.05
CA THR A 241 0.80 33.48 19.28
C THR A 241 1.03 34.96 19.05
N THR A 242 2.01 35.33 18.21
CA THR A 242 2.38 36.71 17.92
C THR A 242 3.16 36.80 16.60
N THR A 243 3.57 38.00 16.21
CA THR A 243 4.41 38.23 15.02
C THR A 243 5.66 39.03 15.40
N ILE A 244 6.74 38.85 14.63
CA ILE A 244 7.90 39.74 14.71
C ILE A 244 7.58 41.07 14.05
N THR A 245 8.10 42.16 14.60
CA THR A 245 7.81 43.52 14.11
C THR A 245 8.90 44.10 13.23
N GLU A 246 10.08 43.49 13.20
CA GLU A 246 11.22 43.91 12.39
C GLU A 246 11.94 42.69 11.80
N ASP A 247 12.72 42.91 10.74
CA ASP A 247 13.50 41.85 10.11
C ASP A 247 14.59 41.36 11.06
N LEU A 248 14.74 40.04 11.16
CA LEU A 248 15.77 39.39 12.00
C LEU A 248 16.92 38.88 11.16
N THR A 249 18.13 39.20 11.56
CA THR A 249 19.34 38.59 11.03
C THR A 249 19.62 37.25 11.68
N THR A 250 20.54 36.47 11.13
CA THR A 250 20.91 35.13 11.68
C THR A 250 21.55 35.16 13.05
N THR A 251 22.05 36.32 13.49
CA THR A 251 22.82 36.47 14.75
C THR A 251 22.09 37.21 15.86
N GLU A 252 21.00 37.89 15.53
CA GLU A 252 20.21 38.64 16.53
C GLU A 252 19.50 37.71 17.49
N THR A 253 19.68 38.02 18.78
CA THR A 253 19.03 37.27 19.88
C THR A 253 17.91 38.06 20.54
N ARG A 254 17.83 39.39 20.29
CA ARG A 254 16.78 40.26 20.77
C ARG A 254 15.74 40.42 19.67
N ILE A 255 14.51 40.05 19.95
CA ILE A 255 13.41 40.02 18.97
C ILE A 255 12.32 40.99 19.44
N SER A 256 11.94 41.88 18.54
CA SER A 256 10.78 42.74 18.71
C SER A 256 9.53 42.02 18.23
N VAL A 257 8.52 41.89 19.09
CA VAL A 257 7.26 41.18 18.85
C VAL A 257 6.06 42.09 19.02
N THR A 258 4.95 41.78 18.39
CA THR A 258 3.71 42.55 18.54
C THR A 258 3.17 42.49 19.96
N ALA A 259 3.24 41.33 20.62
CA ALA A 259 2.89 41.14 22.02
C ALA A 259 3.59 39.92 22.60
N SER A 260 4.10 40.02 23.84
CA SER A 260 4.72 38.88 24.54
C SER A 260 3.83 38.24 25.61
N ALA A 261 2.56 38.65 25.71
CA ALA A 261 1.68 38.26 26.84
C ALA A 261 1.37 36.74 26.90
N LEU A 262 1.46 36.03 25.78
CA LEU A 262 1.23 34.59 25.70
C LEU A 262 2.53 33.78 25.75
N LEU A 263 3.67 34.42 25.86
CA LEU A 263 5.00 33.81 25.89
C LEU A 263 5.52 33.74 27.30
N SER A 264 6.28 32.70 27.62
CA SER A 264 6.93 32.50 28.91
C SER A 264 8.43 32.23 28.76
N VAL A 265 9.21 32.51 29.78
CA VAL A 265 10.61 32.13 29.77
C VAL A 265 10.74 30.60 29.72
N ASN A 266 11.67 30.12 28.92
CA ASN A 266 11.91 28.74 28.58
C ASN A 266 10.91 28.13 27.53
N ASP A 267 9.96 28.87 27.04
CA ASP A 267 9.14 28.41 25.94
C ASP A 267 9.97 28.17 24.67
N ARG A 268 9.59 27.16 23.91
CA ARG A 268 10.10 26.89 22.56
C ARG A 268 9.18 27.54 21.55
N ILE A 269 9.73 28.32 20.68
CA ILE A 269 9.00 28.98 19.59
C ILE A 269 9.59 28.58 18.25
N VAL A 270 8.75 28.54 17.23
CA VAL A 270 9.14 28.30 15.85
C VAL A 270 8.82 29.53 15.01
N ILE A 271 9.81 29.97 14.24
CA ILE A 271 9.64 30.97 13.19
C ILE A 271 10.12 30.33 11.90
N ASP A 272 9.23 30.14 10.93
CA ASP A 272 9.46 29.36 9.72
C ASP A 272 9.92 27.92 10.04
N SER A 273 11.21 27.62 9.90
CA SER A 273 11.81 26.32 10.22
C SER A 273 12.82 26.38 11.38
N GLU A 274 13.05 27.56 11.96
CA GLU A 274 13.98 27.72 13.07
C GLU A 274 13.27 27.60 14.40
N ILE A 275 13.81 26.74 15.27
CA ILE A 275 13.38 26.62 16.68
C ILE A 275 14.26 27.51 17.53
N MET A 276 13.64 28.30 18.38
CA MET A 276 14.30 29.17 19.33
C MET A 276 13.77 28.93 20.76
N LYS A 277 14.59 29.14 21.77
CA LYS A 277 14.17 29.06 23.17
C LYS A 277 14.17 30.47 23.77
N ILE A 278 13.07 30.86 24.39
CA ILE A 278 12.98 32.17 25.09
C ILE A 278 13.83 32.13 26.34
N SER A 279 14.85 32.97 26.36
CA SER A 279 15.75 33.11 27.53
C SER A 279 15.26 34.14 28.53
N GLN A 280 14.63 35.22 28.03
CA GLN A 280 14.13 36.32 28.87
C GLN A 280 13.01 37.07 28.13
N ILE A 281 12.01 37.52 28.87
CA ILE A 281 11.02 38.52 28.42
C ILE A 281 11.43 39.85 29.05
N VAL A 282 11.80 40.82 28.19
CA VAL A 282 12.29 42.13 28.63
C VAL A 282 11.14 43.05 28.96
N ASP A 283 10.16 43.10 28.07
CA ASP A 283 8.94 43.90 28.18
C ASP A 283 7.79 43.32 27.33
N ALA A 284 6.68 44.03 27.23
CA ALA A 284 5.48 43.57 26.50
C ALA A 284 5.70 43.33 24.99
N THR A 285 6.79 43.84 24.43
CA THR A 285 7.09 43.82 22.99
C THR A 285 8.50 43.30 22.66
N THR A 286 9.26 42.90 23.66
CA THR A 286 10.66 42.47 23.44
C THR A 286 10.99 41.19 24.18
N ILE A 287 11.54 40.22 23.47
CA ILE A 287 12.02 38.95 24.01
C ILE A 287 13.49 38.75 23.66
N ILE A 288 14.19 37.97 24.47
CA ILE A 288 15.56 37.50 24.20
C ILE A 288 15.50 35.98 24.03
N VAL A 289 16.06 35.49 22.94
CA VAL A 289 16.01 34.07 22.57
C VAL A 289 17.41 33.48 22.40
N LYS A 290 17.49 32.17 22.59
CA LYS A 290 18.62 31.35 22.13
C LYS A 290 18.25 30.82 20.72
N ARG A 291 19.03 31.22 19.73
CA ARG A 291 18.84 30.82 18.31
C ARG A 291 19.33 29.41 18.06
N GLY A 292 18.79 28.78 17.01
CA GLY A 292 19.23 27.45 16.59
C GLY A 292 19.02 26.37 17.66
N PHE A 293 17.93 26.45 18.41
CA PHE A 293 17.62 25.47 19.44
C PHE A 293 17.16 24.16 18.83
N ASP A 294 17.31 23.03 19.54
CA ASP A 294 16.94 21.70 19.09
C ASP A 294 17.56 21.31 17.73
N SER A 295 18.80 21.70 17.49
CA SER A 295 19.58 21.44 16.27
C SER A 295 19.04 22.12 15.01
N SER A 296 18.15 23.10 15.13
CA SER A 296 17.72 23.91 14.00
C SER A 296 18.83 24.89 13.58
N ILE A 297 18.76 25.36 12.34
CA ILE A 297 19.76 26.28 11.79
C ILE A 297 19.24 27.72 11.89
N PRO A 298 20.01 28.66 12.50
CA PRO A 298 19.64 30.07 12.53
C PRO A 298 19.45 30.65 11.11
N ALA A 299 18.29 31.23 10.86
CA ALA A 299 17.91 31.80 9.56
C ALA A 299 17.52 33.27 9.67
N GLN A 300 17.42 33.96 8.53
CA GLN A 300 16.83 35.29 8.47
C GLN A 300 15.31 35.19 8.44
N HIS A 301 14.62 36.07 9.15
CA HIS A 301 13.18 36.15 9.16
C HIS A 301 12.72 37.56 8.84
N THR A 302 11.65 37.68 8.08
CA THR A 302 11.11 38.99 7.68
C THR A 302 10.07 39.47 8.68
N ALA A 303 9.95 40.79 8.84
CA ALA A 303 8.90 41.40 9.65
C ALA A 303 7.52 40.81 9.29
N THR A 304 6.64 40.74 10.26
CA THR A 304 5.28 40.17 10.17
C THR A 304 5.21 38.65 10.10
N THR A 305 6.34 37.93 10.11
CA THR A 305 6.33 36.46 10.24
C THR A 305 5.75 36.03 11.59
N PHE A 306 4.91 34.99 11.58
CA PHE A 306 4.28 34.48 12.78
C PHE A 306 5.29 33.72 13.66
N ILE A 307 5.10 33.86 14.94
CA ILE A 307 5.74 33.07 15.99
C ILE A 307 4.75 32.03 16.48
N ASN A 308 5.08 30.76 16.31
CA ASN A 308 4.27 29.64 16.79
C ASN A 308 4.91 29.07 18.05
N LEU A 309 4.09 28.70 19.03
CA LEU A 309 4.54 28.15 20.31
C LEU A 309 4.56 26.61 20.22
N LEU A 310 5.71 25.99 20.50
CA LEU A 310 5.79 24.53 20.60
C LEU A 310 5.38 24.06 22.00
N THR A 311 4.25 23.37 22.08
CA THR A 311 3.61 22.95 23.33
C THR A 311 3.64 21.44 23.52
N THR A 312 3.17 20.95 24.66
CA THR A 312 2.94 19.52 24.88
C THR A 312 1.83 18.94 23.99
N ALA A 313 0.95 19.79 23.42
CA ALA A 313 -0.04 19.37 22.46
C ALA A 313 0.62 18.93 21.14
N ASP A 314 1.67 19.64 20.71
CA ASP A 314 2.46 19.27 19.54
C ASP A 314 3.24 17.97 19.78
N ASP A 315 3.83 17.80 20.96
CA ASP A 315 4.50 16.56 21.35
C ASP A 315 3.54 15.35 21.31
N ALA A 316 2.26 15.54 21.65
CA ALA A 316 1.23 14.52 21.61
C ALA A 316 0.74 14.22 20.18
N ALA A 317 0.84 15.18 19.26
CA ALA A 317 0.40 15.07 17.88
C ALA A 317 1.40 14.33 16.96
N ILE A 318 2.62 14.06 17.44
CA ILE A 318 3.64 13.33 16.68
C ILE A 318 3.12 11.95 16.25
N VAL A 319 3.27 11.62 14.97
CA VAL A 319 2.88 10.34 14.37
C VAL A 319 4.09 9.61 13.78
N PRO A 320 4.00 8.29 13.53
CA PRO A 320 5.09 7.54 12.91
C PRO A 320 5.44 8.09 11.52
N GLY A 321 6.73 8.41 11.34
CA GLY A 321 7.25 9.00 10.10
C GLY A 321 7.57 10.50 10.22
N ASP A 322 7.11 11.15 11.26
CA ASP A 322 7.53 12.53 11.58
C ASP A 322 9.00 12.57 12.03
N ASP A 323 9.65 13.68 11.75
CA ASP A 323 10.93 14.02 12.36
C ASP A 323 10.67 14.65 13.75
N PHE A 324 11.29 14.08 14.80
CA PHE A 324 11.11 14.54 16.17
C PHE A 324 12.37 14.35 17.00
N GLY A 325 12.53 15.20 18.00
CA GLY A 325 13.56 15.07 19.02
C GLY A 325 13.09 14.29 20.27
N PHE A 326 13.87 14.34 21.32
CA PHE A 326 13.54 13.74 22.62
C PHE A 326 13.63 14.77 23.75
N ASN A 327 12.66 14.70 24.67
CA ASN A 327 12.78 15.29 25.99
C ASN A 327 13.27 14.21 26.93
N GLU A 328 14.40 14.46 27.58
CA GLU A 328 15.04 13.56 28.53
C GLU A 328 15.00 14.14 29.91
N PHE A 329 14.60 13.36 30.90
CA PHE A 329 14.51 13.75 32.28
C PHE A 329 15.14 12.70 33.17
N GLU A 330 15.99 13.14 34.08
CA GLU A 330 16.57 12.33 35.15
C GLU A 330 15.99 12.75 36.48
N SER A 331 15.54 11.79 37.27
CA SER A 331 15.06 12.02 38.62
C SER A 331 15.84 11.13 39.57
N PHE A 332 16.50 11.73 40.53
CA PHE A 332 17.24 11.02 41.58
C PHE A 332 16.38 10.90 42.82
N PHE A 333 16.44 9.76 43.48
CA PHE A 333 15.71 9.46 44.71
C PHE A 333 16.74 9.12 45.78
N ASP A 334 16.98 10.05 46.69
CA ASP A 334 17.84 9.87 47.89
C ASP A 334 16.94 9.88 49.12
N ASP A 335 17.20 8.97 50.06
CA ASP A 335 16.45 8.82 51.34
C ASP A 335 14.93 8.91 51.25
N GLY A 336 14.37 8.50 50.09
CA GLY A 336 12.94 8.60 49.83
C GLY A 336 12.42 9.98 49.42
N LYS A 337 13.27 10.94 49.24
CA LYS A 337 12.93 12.25 48.68
C LYS A 337 13.00 12.19 47.17
N SER A 338 12.01 12.77 46.50
CA SER A 338 12.01 12.96 45.03
C SER A 338 12.59 14.32 44.73
N TYR A 339 13.64 14.37 43.93
CA TYR A 339 14.19 15.61 43.41
C TYR A 339 13.48 15.95 42.08
N SER A 340 13.40 17.27 41.81
CA SER A 340 12.85 17.73 40.53
C SER A 340 13.67 17.14 39.37
N PRO A 341 13.00 16.69 38.28
CA PRO A 341 13.70 16.18 37.11
C PRO A 341 14.55 17.29 36.50
N THR A 342 15.80 16.97 36.22
CA THR A 342 16.71 17.86 35.49
C THR A 342 16.63 17.50 34.01
N LYS A 343 16.35 18.48 33.16
CA LYS A 343 16.41 18.29 31.72
C LYS A 343 17.85 18.24 31.26
N GLN A 344 18.28 17.18 30.59
CA GLN A 344 19.64 17.03 30.08
C GLN A 344 19.99 18.10 29.02
N SER A 345 18.97 18.69 28.37
CA SER A 345 19.14 19.78 27.40
C SER A 345 19.48 21.14 28.03
N ASP A 346 19.56 21.25 29.35
CA ASP A 346 19.81 22.49 30.05
C ASP A 346 21.26 22.57 30.63
N ILE A 347 22.12 21.54 30.34
CA ILE A 347 23.54 21.49 30.74
C ILE A 347 24.43 21.99 29.59
#